data_dca5d956e88b873ac5328dec1d997950
#
_entry.id   dca5d956e88b873ac5328dec1d997950
#
_cell.length_a   1.000
_cell.length_b   1.000
_cell.length_c   1.000
_cell.angle_alpha   90.00
_cell.angle_beta   90.00
_cell.angle_gamma   90.00
#
_symmetry.space_group_name_H-M   'P 1'
#
loop_
_entity.id
_entity.type
_entity.pdbx_description
1 polymer ?
#
loop_
_entity_poly.entity_id
_entity_poly.type
_entity_poly.pdbx_seq_one_letter_code
_entity_poly.pdbx_strand_id
1 'polypeptide(L)'
;MMRIESVAAQPDMAGRYTVKFEDGTRMRLYRQTVEDFGLYAGKSLDESEFNQLKTAAGQMSAKMRAVRIVSASNVSKAALESRLIQKGENKRDAQQAVAWMTEMHLLDDQKTAESVVQHCIAKGYGLSRAKQALYEKQIPREYWEEALADYPDQQEKILQFMKTRLGDSWEEKDLRRTVDALLRRGHSYHEIRRALQVYAQDAELQEDDYG
;
A
#
# COMPACT_ATOMS: atom_id res chain seq x y z
N MET A 1 -32.20 -28.01 -6.08
CA MET A 1 -32.17 -27.94 -4.61
C MET A 1 -30.79 -28.37 -4.15
N MET A 2 -30.12 -27.57 -3.31
CA MET A 2 -28.78 -27.84 -2.76
C MET A 2 -28.93 -28.19 -1.29
N ARG A 3 -28.72 -29.45 -0.91
CA ARG A 3 -28.84 -29.89 0.47
C ARG A 3 -27.49 -29.90 1.17
N ILE A 4 -27.44 -29.38 2.38
CA ILE A 4 -26.21 -29.30 3.19
C ILE A 4 -25.96 -30.65 3.87
N GLU A 5 -24.82 -31.27 3.54
CA GLU A 5 -24.34 -32.50 4.18
C GLU A 5 -23.84 -32.24 5.60
N SER A 6 -22.96 -31.23 5.71
CA SER A 6 -22.34 -30.87 6.99
C SER A 6 -21.87 -29.44 7.03
N VAL A 7 -21.82 -28.89 8.26
CA VAL A 7 -21.16 -27.62 8.58
C VAL A 7 -20.06 -27.93 9.60
N ALA A 8 -18.82 -27.49 9.33
CA ALA A 8 -17.71 -27.72 10.24
C ALA A 8 -17.97 -27.12 11.63
N ALA A 9 -17.65 -27.86 12.69
CA ALA A 9 -17.86 -27.40 14.07
C ALA A 9 -16.91 -26.26 14.47
N GLN A 10 -15.74 -26.18 13.83
CA GLN A 10 -14.74 -25.14 14.08
C GLN A 10 -14.29 -24.46 12.78
N PRO A 11 -13.93 -23.18 12.83
CA PRO A 11 -13.44 -22.46 11.67
C PRO A 11 -11.99 -22.85 11.32
N ASP A 12 -11.59 -22.60 10.09
CA ASP A 12 -10.19 -22.64 9.67
C ASP A 12 -9.37 -21.48 10.30
N MET A 13 -8.07 -21.47 10.06
CA MET A 13 -7.16 -20.41 10.57
C MET A 13 -7.54 -18.98 10.08
N ALA A 14 -8.36 -18.87 9.04
CA ALA A 14 -8.86 -17.60 8.53
C ALA A 14 -10.24 -17.23 9.09
N GLY A 15 -10.78 -18.01 10.04
CA GLY A 15 -12.08 -17.78 10.67
C GLY A 15 -13.27 -18.23 9.81
N ARG A 16 -13.09 -19.17 8.85
CA ARG A 16 -14.14 -19.62 7.94
C ARG A 16 -14.56 -21.05 8.24
N TYR A 17 -15.85 -21.30 8.24
CA TYR A 17 -16.45 -22.60 8.37
C TYR A 17 -16.57 -23.28 7.02
N THR A 18 -16.26 -24.57 6.92
CA THR A 18 -16.48 -25.35 5.71
C THR A 18 -17.91 -25.90 5.73
N VAL A 19 -18.71 -25.51 4.75
CA VAL A 19 -20.04 -26.07 4.47
C VAL A 19 -19.91 -27.01 3.28
N LYS A 20 -20.33 -28.27 3.47
CA LYS A 20 -20.36 -29.29 2.41
C LYS A 20 -21.79 -29.55 2.01
N PHE A 21 -22.00 -29.71 0.70
CA PHE A 21 -23.28 -30.07 0.10
C PHE A 21 -23.25 -31.52 -0.38
N GLU A 22 -24.42 -32.15 -0.45
CA GLU A 22 -24.56 -33.56 -0.88
C GLU A 22 -24.07 -33.83 -2.32
N ASP A 23 -24.05 -32.79 -3.17
CA ASP A 23 -23.49 -32.86 -4.54
C ASP A 23 -21.95 -32.79 -4.59
N GLY A 24 -21.29 -32.73 -3.42
CA GLY A 24 -19.83 -32.59 -3.30
C GLY A 24 -19.33 -31.16 -3.30
N THR A 25 -20.16 -30.15 -3.54
CA THR A 25 -19.80 -28.74 -3.46
C THR A 25 -19.34 -28.41 -2.07
N ARG A 26 -18.29 -27.57 -1.96
CA ARG A 26 -17.75 -27.08 -0.69
C ARG A 26 -17.63 -25.57 -0.73
N MET A 27 -18.13 -24.90 0.30
CA MET A 27 -18.00 -23.46 0.50
C MET A 27 -17.28 -23.18 1.82
N ARG A 28 -16.42 -22.16 1.82
CA ARG A 28 -15.79 -21.63 3.05
C ARG A 28 -16.42 -20.30 3.38
N LEU A 29 -17.21 -20.27 4.45
CA LEU A 29 -18.05 -19.15 4.82
C LEU A 29 -17.62 -18.58 6.16
N TYR A 30 -17.62 -17.25 6.30
CA TYR A 30 -17.44 -16.64 7.59
C TYR A 30 -18.65 -16.86 8.50
N ARG A 31 -18.44 -16.81 9.80
CA ARG A 31 -19.47 -17.07 10.82
C ARG A 31 -20.75 -16.31 10.53
N GLN A 32 -20.63 -14.99 10.29
CA GLN A 32 -21.76 -14.12 10.00
C GLN A 32 -22.62 -14.66 8.84
N THR A 33 -21.99 -15.10 7.74
CA THR A 33 -22.74 -15.67 6.60
C THR A 33 -23.43 -16.97 6.97
N VAL A 34 -22.82 -17.82 7.80
CA VAL A 34 -23.44 -19.08 8.27
C VAL A 34 -24.67 -18.78 9.13
N GLU A 35 -24.58 -17.78 10.00
CA GLU A 35 -25.66 -17.35 10.90
C GLU A 35 -26.78 -16.64 10.14
N ASP A 36 -26.45 -15.68 9.25
CA ASP A 36 -27.44 -14.90 8.46
C ASP A 36 -28.30 -15.81 7.57
N PHE A 37 -27.73 -16.87 7.03
CA PHE A 37 -28.44 -17.84 6.21
C PHE A 37 -28.98 -19.04 7.02
N GLY A 38 -28.74 -19.09 8.32
CA GLY A 38 -29.16 -20.17 9.21
C GLY A 38 -28.75 -21.53 8.67
N LEU A 39 -27.44 -21.71 8.32
CA LEU A 39 -26.95 -22.93 7.69
C LEU A 39 -26.67 -24.01 8.74
N TYR A 40 -27.26 -25.19 8.53
CA TYR A 40 -27.06 -26.39 9.36
C TYR A 40 -27.14 -27.66 8.51
N ALA A 41 -26.61 -28.76 9.03
CA ALA A 41 -26.66 -30.06 8.36
C ALA A 41 -28.12 -30.50 8.13
N GLY A 42 -28.49 -30.87 6.88
CA GLY A 42 -29.83 -31.24 6.47
C GLY A 42 -30.66 -30.10 5.90
N LYS A 43 -30.29 -28.84 6.03
CA LYS A 43 -30.96 -27.70 5.39
C LYS A 43 -30.87 -27.83 3.86
N SER A 44 -31.97 -27.61 3.18
CA SER A 44 -32.04 -27.54 1.72
C SER A 44 -32.21 -26.09 1.30
N LEU A 45 -31.42 -25.65 0.31
CA LEU A 45 -31.53 -24.37 -0.33
C LEU A 45 -32.08 -24.52 -1.73
N ASP A 46 -33.00 -23.65 -2.10
CA ASP A 46 -33.39 -23.57 -3.51
C ASP A 46 -32.30 -22.86 -4.33
N GLU A 47 -32.48 -22.74 -5.64
CA GLU A 47 -31.52 -22.14 -6.54
C GLU A 47 -31.33 -20.64 -6.24
N SER A 48 -32.38 -19.92 -5.88
CA SER A 48 -32.33 -18.50 -5.52
C SER A 48 -31.56 -18.29 -4.23
N GLU A 49 -31.91 -19.04 -3.17
CA GLU A 49 -31.22 -18.99 -1.88
C GLU A 49 -29.73 -19.33 -2.02
N PHE A 50 -29.40 -20.35 -2.83
CA PHE A 50 -28.00 -20.72 -3.07
C PHE A 50 -27.21 -19.63 -3.83
N ASN A 51 -27.86 -18.95 -4.79
CA ASN A 51 -27.24 -17.84 -5.50
C ASN A 51 -27.06 -16.61 -4.58
N GLN A 52 -28.02 -16.33 -3.69
CA GLN A 52 -27.89 -15.30 -2.66
C GLN A 52 -26.74 -15.62 -1.69
N LEU A 53 -26.64 -16.89 -1.26
CA LEU A 53 -25.55 -17.36 -0.40
C LEU A 53 -24.18 -17.16 -1.08
N LYS A 54 -24.03 -17.51 -2.36
CA LYS A 54 -22.79 -17.29 -3.12
C LYS A 54 -22.41 -15.81 -3.18
N THR A 55 -23.38 -14.94 -3.43
CA THR A 55 -23.18 -13.50 -3.48
C THR A 55 -22.74 -12.96 -2.11
N ALA A 56 -23.45 -13.32 -1.05
CA ALA A 56 -23.10 -12.89 0.31
C ALA A 56 -21.72 -13.40 0.75
N ALA A 57 -21.39 -14.65 0.39
CA ALA A 57 -20.08 -15.24 0.65
C ALA A 57 -18.94 -14.46 -0.03
N GLY A 58 -19.11 -14.07 -1.30
CA GLY A 58 -18.16 -13.26 -2.06
C GLY A 58 -17.96 -11.89 -1.43
N GLN A 59 -19.05 -11.20 -1.12
CA GLN A 59 -19.01 -9.88 -0.46
C GLN A 59 -18.29 -9.94 0.90
N MET A 60 -18.62 -10.93 1.73
CA MET A 60 -17.97 -11.10 3.03
C MET A 60 -16.48 -11.45 2.88
N SER A 61 -16.12 -12.30 1.90
CA SER A 61 -14.71 -12.62 1.60
C SER A 61 -13.93 -11.37 1.26
N ALA A 62 -14.45 -10.54 0.34
CA ALA A 62 -13.82 -9.28 -0.05
C ALA A 62 -13.66 -8.32 1.13
N LYS A 63 -14.70 -8.13 1.96
CA LYS A 63 -14.65 -7.28 3.15
C LYS A 63 -13.58 -7.74 4.14
N MET A 64 -13.56 -9.02 4.49
CA MET A 64 -12.60 -9.57 5.45
C MET A 64 -11.16 -9.54 4.94
N ARG A 65 -10.99 -9.66 3.62
CA ARG A 65 -9.67 -9.51 2.98
C ARG A 65 -9.23 -8.05 2.95
N ALA A 66 -10.14 -7.12 2.67
CA ALA A 66 -9.89 -5.69 2.73
C ALA A 66 -9.42 -5.26 4.13
N VAL A 67 -10.12 -5.67 5.19
CA VAL A 67 -9.72 -5.41 6.57
C VAL A 67 -8.29 -5.86 6.82
N ARG A 68 -7.91 -7.08 6.43
CA ARG A 68 -6.53 -7.58 6.63
C ARG A 68 -5.49 -6.77 5.86
N ILE A 69 -5.79 -6.34 4.63
CA ILE A 69 -4.86 -5.54 3.83
C ILE A 69 -4.65 -4.18 4.46
N VAL A 70 -5.72 -3.49 4.85
CA VAL A 70 -5.69 -2.15 5.45
C VAL A 70 -5.02 -2.17 6.82
N SER A 71 -5.28 -3.20 7.65
CA SER A 71 -4.62 -3.35 8.95
C SER A 71 -3.11 -3.58 8.85
N ALA A 72 -2.63 -4.14 7.74
CA ALA A 72 -1.22 -4.46 7.54
C ALA A 72 -0.43 -3.34 6.85
N SER A 73 -1.08 -2.45 6.11
CA SER A 73 -0.40 -1.43 5.31
C SER A 73 -1.30 -0.28 4.92
N ASN A 74 -0.73 0.92 4.87
CA ASN A 74 -1.41 2.09 4.31
C ASN A 74 -1.55 1.92 2.79
N VAL A 75 -2.79 1.94 2.28
CA VAL A 75 -3.12 1.70 0.87
C VAL A 75 -4.15 2.70 0.37
N SER A 76 -4.08 3.10 -0.89
CA SER A 76 -5.13 3.88 -1.53
C SER A 76 -6.34 3.00 -1.89
N LYS A 77 -7.49 3.64 -2.15
CA LYS A 77 -8.71 2.98 -2.62
C LYS A 77 -8.44 2.16 -3.89
N ALA A 78 -7.75 2.73 -4.87
CA ALA A 78 -7.41 2.06 -6.13
C ALA A 78 -6.44 0.89 -5.91
N ALA A 79 -5.43 1.06 -5.05
CA ALA A 79 -4.50 -0.03 -4.72
C ALA A 79 -5.19 -1.16 -3.96
N LEU A 80 -6.15 -0.87 -3.08
CA LEU A 80 -6.93 -1.89 -2.38
C LEU A 80 -7.79 -2.69 -3.36
N GLU A 81 -8.55 -2.01 -4.25
CA GLU A 81 -9.36 -2.68 -5.30
C GLU A 81 -8.49 -3.61 -6.14
N SER A 82 -7.36 -3.10 -6.66
CA SER A 82 -6.42 -3.88 -7.46
C SER A 82 -5.91 -5.12 -6.72
N ARG A 83 -5.53 -4.98 -5.43
CA ARG A 83 -5.05 -6.10 -4.61
C ARG A 83 -6.14 -7.14 -4.33
N LEU A 84 -7.38 -6.72 -4.10
CA LEU A 84 -8.52 -7.62 -3.90
C LEU A 84 -8.75 -8.47 -5.14
N ILE A 85 -8.78 -7.84 -6.33
CA ILE A 85 -8.95 -8.54 -7.61
C ILE A 85 -7.78 -9.51 -7.87
N GLN A 86 -6.53 -9.10 -7.65
CA GLN A 86 -5.36 -9.96 -7.78
C GLN A 86 -5.41 -11.19 -6.85
N LYS A 87 -6.07 -11.06 -5.70
CA LYS A 87 -6.26 -12.15 -4.74
C LYS A 87 -7.49 -13.03 -5.04
N GLY A 88 -8.15 -12.81 -6.19
CA GLY A 88 -9.23 -13.63 -6.69
C GLY A 88 -10.65 -13.18 -6.28
N GLU A 89 -10.78 -11.99 -5.68
CA GLU A 89 -12.12 -11.42 -5.46
C GLU A 89 -12.67 -10.90 -6.80
N ASN A 90 -13.98 -11.03 -7.03
CA ASN A 90 -14.57 -10.43 -8.21
C ASN A 90 -14.60 -8.90 -8.11
N LYS A 91 -14.61 -8.23 -9.26
CA LYS A 91 -14.53 -6.77 -9.33
C LYS A 91 -15.63 -6.07 -8.53
N ARG A 92 -16.88 -6.57 -8.62
CA ARG A 92 -18.03 -5.97 -7.92
C ARG A 92 -17.87 -6.05 -6.40
N ASP A 93 -17.48 -7.21 -5.88
CA ASP A 93 -17.28 -7.40 -4.43
C ASP A 93 -16.08 -6.61 -3.93
N ALA A 94 -15.00 -6.51 -4.74
CA ALA A 94 -13.84 -5.66 -4.42
C ALA A 94 -14.26 -4.19 -4.30
N GLN A 95 -15.02 -3.65 -5.26
CA GLN A 95 -15.52 -2.27 -5.24
C GLN A 95 -16.44 -2.01 -4.03
N GLN A 96 -17.35 -2.94 -3.72
CA GLN A 96 -18.21 -2.83 -2.55
C GLN A 96 -17.42 -2.85 -1.23
N ALA A 97 -16.36 -3.67 -1.16
CA ALA A 97 -15.49 -3.71 0.01
C ALA A 97 -14.72 -2.39 0.17
N VAL A 98 -14.22 -1.79 -0.93
CA VAL A 98 -13.56 -0.48 -0.91
C VAL A 98 -14.54 0.62 -0.47
N ALA A 99 -15.76 0.65 -1.01
CA ALA A 99 -16.79 1.60 -0.62
C ALA A 99 -17.10 1.50 0.88
N TRP A 100 -17.35 0.29 1.37
CA TRP A 100 -17.61 0.03 2.78
C TRP A 100 -16.46 0.49 3.68
N MET A 101 -15.19 0.21 3.32
CA MET A 101 -14.02 0.66 4.07
C MET A 101 -13.89 2.19 4.09
N THR A 102 -14.32 2.85 2.99
CA THR A 102 -14.34 4.32 2.90
C THR A 102 -15.42 4.91 3.80
N GLU A 103 -16.62 4.35 3.81
CA GLU A 103 -17.72 4.75 4.70
C GLU A 103 -17.36 4.60 6.18
N MET A 104 -16.58 3.57 6.51
CA MET A 104 -16.05 3.35 7.87
C MET A 104 -14.83 4.25 8.20
N HIS A 105 -14.45 5.17 7.32
CA HIS A 105 -13.28 6.05 7.47
C HIS A 105 -11.95 5.31 7.67
N LEU A 106 -11.86 4.07 7.19
CA LEU A 106 -10.64 3.25 7.23
C LEU A 106 -9.78 3.41 5.99
N LEU A 107 -10.29 4.08 4.95
CA LEU A 107 -9.57 4.45 3.72
C LEU A 107 -9.75 5.94 3.48
N ASP A 108 -8.60 6.63 3.32
CA ASP A 108 -8.53 8.05 3.04
C ASP A 108 -7.32 8.30 2.14
N ASP A 109 -7.55 8.61 0.86
CA ASP A 109 -6.48 8.79 -0.12
C ASP A 109 -5.67 10.06 0.14
N GLN A 110 -6.29 11.11 0.71
CA GLN A 110 -5.60 12.33 1.09
C GLN A 110 -4.59 12.05 2.22
N LYS A 111 -5.04 11.45 3.33
CA LYS A 111 -4.14 11.04 4.42
C LYS A 111 -3.07 10.06 3.98
N THR A 112 -3.42 9.17 3.03
CA THR A 112 -2.45 8.24 2.45
C THR A 112 -1.41 8.99 1.63
N ALA A 113 -1.80 10.00 0.84
CA ALA A 113 -0.87 10.86 0.09
C ALA A 113 0.09 11.60 1.03
N GLU A 114 -0.44 12.26 2.05
CA GLU A 114 0.35 12.95 3.08
C GLU A 114 1.37 12.01 3.74
N SER A 115 0.92 10.83 4.16
CA SER A 115 1.80 9.82 4.78
C SER A 115 2.93 9.36 3.85
N VAL A 116 2.65 9.17 2.56
CA VAL A 116 3.64 8.81 1.54
C VAL A 116 4.68 9.92 1.38
N VAL A 117 4.21 11.17 1.29
CA VAL A 117 5.07 12.35 1.15
C VAL A 117 5.94 12.53 2.38
N GLN A 118 5.38 12.46 3.59
CA GLN A 118 6.13 12.55 4.84
C GLN A 118 7.20 11.45 4.95
N HIS A 119 6.88 10.23 4.53
CA HIS A 119 7.88 9.17 4.47
C HIS A 119 9.03 9.51 3.50
N CYS A 120 8.74 10.09 2.34
CA CYS A 120 9.76 10.50 1.38
C CYS A 120 10.65 11.62 1.94
N ILE A 121 10.05 12.62 2.62
CA ILE A 121 10.77 13.69 3.30
C ILE A 121 11.70 13.13 4.37
N ALA A 122 11.20 12.27 5.25
CA ALA A 122 11.99 11.66 6.31
C ALA A 122 13.18 10.83 5.77
N LYS A 123 13.02 10.19 4.61
CA LYS A 123 14.09 9.45 3.91
C LYS A 123 15.06 10.33 3.14
N GLY A 124 14.83 11.64 3.09
CA GLY A 124 15.63 12.56 2.29
C GLY A 124 15.56 12.28 0.79
N TYR A 125 14.37 11.94 0.28
CA TYR A 125 14.13 11.78 -1.15
C TYR A 125 13.81 13.14 -1.77
N GLY A 126 14.14 13.31 -3.05
CA GLY A 126 13.77 14.48 -3.83
C GLY A 126 12.30 14.43 -4.28
N LEU A 127 11.79 15.57 -4.72
CA LEU A 127 10.38 15.74 -5.15
C LEU A 127 9.97 14.75 -6.24
N SER A 128 10.87 14.43 -7.19
CA SER A 128 10.56 13.49 -8.26
C SER A 128 10.29 12.08 -7.73
N ARG A 129 11.03 11.63 -6.71
CA ARG A 129 10.82 10.33 -6.08
C ARG A 129 9.54 10.31 -5.25
N ALA A 130 9.17 11.43 -4.61
CA ALA A 130 7.89 11.55 -3.91
C ALA A 130 6.71 11.43 -4.87
N LYS A 131 6.76 12.11 -6.02
CA LYS A 131 5.76 11.97 -7.10
C LYS A 131 5.67 10.53 -7.62
N GLN A 132 6.81 9.89 -7.82
CA GLN A 132 6.86 8.49 -8.22
C GLN A 132 6.25 7.56 -7.16
N ALA A 133 6.49 7.80 -5.88
CA ALA A 133 5.91 7.03 -4.79
C ALA A 133 4.38 7.16 -4.71
N LEU A 134 3.84 8.37 -4.93
CA LEU A 134 2.39 8.59 -5.03
C LEU A 134 1.79 7.80 -6.21
N TYR A 135 2.46 7.81 -7.36
CA TYR A 135 2.03 7.04 -8.53
C TYR A 135 2.05 5.52 -8.26
N GLU A 136 3.14 4.99 -7.70
CA GLU A 136 3.29 3.58 -7.34
C GLU A 136 2.23 3.11 -6.34
N LYS A 137 1.78 4.00 -5.46
CA LYS A 137 0.70 3.78 -4.50
C LYS A 137 -0.69 3.97 -5.10
N GLN A 138 -0.78 4.28 -6.40
CA GLN A 138 -2.04 4.54 -7.11
C GLN A 138 -2.90 5.62 -6.44
N ILE A 139 -2.24 6.67 -5.90
CA ILE A 139 -2.95 7.82 -5.33
C ILE A 139 -3.50 8.66 -6.48
N PRO A 140 -4.80 9.07 -6.48
CA PRO A 140 -5.36 9.98 -7.46
C PRO A 140 -4.61 11.31 -7.50
N ARG A 141 -4.42 11.86 -8.71
CA ARG A 141 -3.62 13.09 -8.90
C ARG A 141 -4.19 14.32 -8.21
N GLU A 142 -5.47 14.33 -7.96
CA GLU A 142 -6.17 15.42 -7.25
C GLU A 142 -5.63 15.66 -5.83
N TYR A 143 -5.07 14.62 -5.17
CA TYR A 143 -4.48 14.76 -3.84
C TYR A 143 -2.99 15.12 -3.84
N TRP A 144 -2.34 15.17 -5.04
CA TRP A 144 -0.89 15.36 -5.10
C TRP A 144 -0.48 16.79 -4.83
N GLU A 145 -1.24 17.76 -5.32
CA GLU A 145 -0.89 19.17 -5.19
C GLU A 145 -0.84 19.57 -3.72
N GLU A 146 -1.88 19.26 -2.97
CA GLU A 146 -1.95 19.55 -1.54
C GLU A 146 -0.88 18.79 -0.75
N ALA A 147 -0.72 17.48 -1.00
CA ALA A 147 0.26 16.68 -0.30
C ALA A 147 1.72 17.12 -0.54
N LEU A 148 2.01 17.72 -1.69
CA LEU A 148 3.36 18.17 -2.08
C LEU A 148 3.58 19.68 -1.89
N ALA A 149 2.56 20.45 -1.46
CA ALA A 149 2.62 21.91 -1.41
C ALA A 149 3.79 22.44 -0.60
N ASP A 150 4.04 21.83 0.57
CA ASP A 150 5.11 22.21 1.50
C ASP A 150 6.29 21.25 1.45
N TYR A 151 6.61 20.69 0.26
CA TYR A 151 7.75 19.79 0.14
C TYR A 151 9.05 20.55 0.42
N PRO A 152 9.80 20.21 1.51
CA PRO A 152 10.93 21.00 1.96
C PRO A 152 12.12 20.88 1.01
N ASP A 153 12.98 21.90 1.05
CA ASP A 153 14.34 21.81 0.48
C ASP A 153 15.09 20.67 1.18
N GLN A 154 15.66 19.76 0.39
CA GLN A 154 16.41 18.61 0.91
C GLN A 154 17.94 18.84 0.92
N GLN A 155 18.39 20.10 0.84
CA GLN A 155 19.81 20.45 0.71
C GLN A 155 20.69 19.82 1.80
N GLU A 156 20.25 19.88 3.06
CA GLU A 156 20.98 19.27 4.18
C GLU A 156 21.09 17.75 4.04
N LYS A 157 20.02 17.09 3.58
CA LYS A 157 20.00 15.63 3.36
C LYS A 157 20.91 15.22 2.21
N ILE A 158 20.98 16.03 1.15
CA ILE A 158 21.89 15.83 0.03
C ILE A 158 23.34 15.96 0.53
N LEU A 159 23.66 17.01 1.27
CA LEU A 159 24.99 17.24 1.84
C LEU A 159 25.41 16.10 2.79
N GLN A 160 24.52 15.69 3.68
CA GLN A 160 24.78 14.57 4.59
C GLN A 160 25.03 13.26 3.81
N PHE A 161 24.27 13.02 2.75
CA PHE A 161 24.46 11.86 1.88
C PHE A 161 25.82 11.91 1.16
N MET A 162 26.23 13.09 0.67
CA MET A 162 27.54 13.29 0.05
C MET A 162 28.66 13.05 1.05
N LYS A 163 28.62 13.67 2.22
CA LYS A 163 29.61 13.51 3.30
C LYS A 163 29.80 12.04 3.68
N THR A 164 28.71 11.30 3.80
CA THR A 164 28.76 9.86 4.12
C THR A 164 29.40 9.00 3.02
N ARG A 165 29.25 9.40 1.74
CA ARG A 165 29.70 8.60 0.61
C ARG A 165 31.08 8.98 0.07
N LEU A 166 31.39 10.25 0.08
CA LEU A 166 32.64 10.76 -0.49
C LEU A 166 33.74 10.80 0.59
N GLY A 167 33.37 11.04 1.88
CA GLY A 167 34.38 11.25 2.92
C GLY A 167 35.34 12.35 2.52
N ASP A 168 36.63 12.10 2.65
CA ASP A 168 37.69 13.03 2.25
C ASP A 168 38.20 12.75 0.80
N SER A 169 37.55 11.85 0.08
CA SER A 169 37.96 11.43 -1.28
C SER A 169 37.16 12.18 -2.34
N TRP A 170 37.88 12.86 -3.23
CA TRP A 170 37.33 13.53 -4.42
C TRP A 170 37.61 12.76 -5.72
N GLU A 171 37.66 11.44 -5.66
CA GLU A 171 37.82 10.66 -6.88
C GLU A 171 36.62 10.86 -7.82
N GLU A 172 36.88 11.20 -9.07
CA GLU A 172 35.86 11.47 -10.10
C GLU A 172 34.84 10.33 -10.20
N LYS A 173 35.30 9.09 -10.06
CA LYS A 173 34.47 7.89 -10.09
C LYS A 173 33.44 7.85 -8.94
N ASP A 174 33.84 8.21 -7.74
CA ASP A 174 32.96 8.18 -6.57
C ASP A 174 32.00 9.37 -6.55
N LEU A 175 32.49 10.53 -7.02
CA LEU A 175 31.61 11.68 -7.26
C LEU A 175 30.51 11.34 -8.25
N ARG A 176 30.84 10.76 -9.42
CA ARG A 176 29.86 10.35 -10.43
C ARG A 176 28.84 9.36 -9.86
N ARG A 177 29.29 8.34 -9.13
CA ARG A 177 28.41 7.36 -8.47
C ARG A 177 27.47 8.00 -7.46
N THR A 178 27.96 9.01 -6.72
CA THR A 178 27.17 9.72 -5.72
C THR A 178 26.12 10.59 -6.39
N VAL A 179 26.45 11.31 -7.45
CA VAL A 179 25.51 12.08 -8.27
C VAL A 179 24.41 11.16 -8.84
N ASP A 180 24.79 10.03 -9.46
CA ASP A 180 23.83 9.05 -9.99
C ASP A 180 22.89 8.50 -8.90
N ALA A 181 23.41 8.27 -7.70
CA ALA A 181 22.60 7.81 -6.57
C ALA A 181 21.58 8.87 -6.11
N LEU A 182 21.98 10.15 -6.08
CA LEU A 182 21.09 11.27 -5.74
C LEU A 182 20.00 11.49 -6.80
N LEU A 183 20.35 11.37 -8.10
CA LEU A 183 19.36 11.40 -9.18
C LEU A 183 18.33 10.28 -9.03
N ARG A 184 18.77 9.04 -8.73
CA ARG A 184 17.84 7.91 -8.44
C ARG A 184 16.99 8.13 -7.19
N ARG A 185 17.45 8.95 -6.24
CA ARG A 185 16.68 9.37 -5.06
C ARG A 185 15.69 10.49 -5.38
N GLY A 186 15.67 10.99 -6.63
CA GLY A 186 14.70 11.95 -7.14
C GLY A 186 15.08 13.42 -6.91
N HIS A 187 16.33 13.70 -6.59
CA HIS A 187 16.85 15.07 -6.55
C HIS A 187 17.11 15.57 -7.97
N SER A 188 16.89 16.86 -8.20
CA SER A 188 17.22 17.49 -9.48
C SER A 188 18.72 17.73 -9.60
N TYR A 189 19.20 17.81 -10.84
CA TYR A 189 20.61 18.18 -11.10
C TYR A 189 20.99 19.53 -10.50
N HIS A 190 20.04 20.48 -10.47
CA HIS A 190 20.23 21.79 -9.86
C HIS A 190 20.49 21.72 -8.35
N GLU A 191 19.66 20.95 -7.62
CA GLU A 191 19.83 20.74 -6.17
C GLU A 191 21.17 20.06 -5.86
N ILE A 192 21.53 19.04 -6.64
CA ILE A 192 22.78 18.30 -6.50
C ILE A 192 23.98 19.23 -6.75
N ARG A 193 23.93 20.05 -7.80
CA ARG A 193 25.00 20.99 -8.12
C ARG A 193 25.19 22.03 -7.02
N ARG A 194 24.09 22.55 -6.48
CA ARG A 194 24.14 23.48 -5.34
C ARG A 194 24.81 22.85 -4.11
N ALA A 195 24.47 21.59 -3.83
CA ALA A 195 25.10 20.85 -2.73
C ALA A 195 26.60 20.59 -2.97
N LEU A 196 26.98 20.25 -4.21
CA LEU A 196 28.39 20.08 -4.56
C LEU A 196 29.23 21.36 -4.35
N GLN A 197 28.67 22.54 -4.66
CA GLN A 197 29.35 23.80 -4.44
C GLN A 197 29.60 24.03 -2.94
N VAL A 198 28.61 23.79 -2.08
CA VAL A 198 28.77 23.90 -0.62
C VAL A 198 29.78 22.89 -0.09
N TYR A 199 29.68 21.64 -0.57
CA TYR A 199 30.58 20.55 -0.17
C TYR A 199 32.06 20.88 -0.52
N ALA A 200 32.30 21.44 -1.71
CA ALA A 200 33.64 21.86 -2.13
C ALA A 200 34.21 22.97 -1.26
N GLN A 201 33.41 24.00 -0.93
CA GLN A 201 33.82 25.08 -0.03
C GLN A 201 34.12 24.58 1.39
N ASP A 202 33.34 23.67 1.94
CA ASP A 202 33.59 23.03 3.23
C ASP A 202 34.93 22.27 3.23
N ALA A 203 35.30 21.61 2.12
CA ALA A 203 36.57 20.89 2.01
C ALA A 203 37.78 21.81 1.92
N GLU A 204 37.71 22.89 1.14
CA GLU A 204 38.77 23.89 1.04
C GLU A 204 39.05 24.56 2.40
N LEU A 205 38.02 24.91 3.19
CA LEU A 205 38.17 25.51 4.51
C LEU A 205 38.80 24.56 5.54
N GLN A 206 38.65 23.25 5.39
CA GLN A 206 39.26 22.26 6.27
C GLN A 206 40.76 22.05 5.96
N GLU A 207 41.20 22.22 4.71
CA GLU A 207 42.63 22.15 4.34
C GLU A 207 43.39 23.34 4.84
N ASP A 208 42.79 24.54 4.86
CA ASP A 208 43.44 25.79 5.36
C ASP A 208 43.60 25.82 6.91
N ASP A 209 42.79 25.07 7.66
CA ASP A 209 42.86 25.04 9.14
C ASP A 209 43.94 24.07 9.68
N TYR A 210 44.54 23.24 8.83
CA TYR A 210 45.60 22.27 9.17
C TYR A 210 46.97 22.57 8.53
N GLY A 211 47.10 23.70 7.84
CA GLY A 211 48.35 24.22 7.26
C GLY A 211 49.00 25.29 8.15
#